data_fab1684637a9f4af8b2f296111887c38
#
_entry.id   fab1684637a9f4af8b2f296111887c38
#
_cell.length_a   1.000
_cell.length_b   1.000
_cell.length_c   1.000
_cell.angle_alpha   90.00
_cell.angle_beta   90.00
_cell.angle_gamma   90.00
#
_symmetry.space_group_name_H-M   'P 1'
#
loop_
_entity.id
_entity.type
_entity.pdbx_description
1 polymer ?
#
loop_
_entity_poly.entity_id
_entity_poly.type
_entity_poly.pdbx_seq_one_letter_code
_entity_poly.pdbx_strand_id
1 'polypeptide(L)'
;MKASRIVLLFAVFGLLLPPWQGAAQTMRARRSSTLIWQNPGVVSSLDLFYGPGSEALAPEAPFRFIEEDKSGTSPKFKVRDARNVEWSVKLGVESQAETVATRLVWAMGYFSEEAYYFSRVLIEHFKELSRGSDFFDESGMVRAARFEPRRSNVERGDAWAWRHNPFVGTRELNGLRVVMMLLNNWDVKKSNNRVLLVTMPQSRIEVRYAVTDLGATFGRASGLGGGRSKNDVEDFVANRFVKGINDDSTVDFHYDMTPKRFGFLAAAYPPAFIKQQKKDNAMSDIPVIHARWIGLQLAQLTDHQLHDAFSAAAYDDWSAKMYVSALRQRINQLTQLREIRYAAKS
;
A
#
# COMPACT_ATOMS: atom_id res chain seq x y z
N MET A 1 97.13 9.20 36.54
CA MET A 1 95.70 8.99 36.71
C MET A 1 94.99 9.82 35.67
N LYS A 2 94.66 9.25 34.52
CA LYS A 2 93.93 9.92 33.45
C LYS A 2 92.73 9.01 33.06
N ALA A 3 91.54 9.49 33.28
CA ALA A 3 90.34 8.79 32.96
C ALA A 3 89.97 9.04 31.45
N SER A 4 89.94 7.96 30.68
CA SER A 4 89.49 7.99 29.28
C SER A 4 87.99 7.96 29.21
N ARG A 5 87.38 8.93 28.57
CA ARG A 5 85.95 8.94 28.25
C ARG A 5 85.75 8.24 26.92
N ILE A 6 84.98 7.14 26.95
CA ILE A 6 84.51 6.47 25.75
C ILE A 6 83.19 7.17 25.32
N VAL A 7 83.15 7.72 24.13
CA VAL A 7 81.97 8.29 23.50
C VAL A 7 81.32 7.19 22.64
N LEU A 8 80.13 6.72 23.04
CA LEU A 8 79.36 5.79 22.26
C LEU A 8 78.51 6.61 21.28
N LEU A 9 78.79 6.47 19.98
CA LEU A 9 77.91 6.96 18.92
C LEU A 9 76.72 6.00 18.69
N PHE A 10 75.55 6.41 19.05
CA PHE A 10 74.35 5.70 18.64
C PHE A 10 73.98 6.17 17.20
N ALA A 11 74.09 5.26 16.23
CA ALA A 11 73.54 5.44 14.89
C ALA A 11 72.05 5.15 14.92
N VAL A 12 71.24 6.19 14.81
CA VAL A 12 69.78 6.07 14.66
C VAL A 12 69.49 5.70 13.22
N PHE A 13 69.19 4.43 12.97
CA PHE A 13 68.60 3.96 11.71
C PHE A 13 67.14 4.38 11.69
N GLY A 14 66.84 5.49 11.00
CA GLY A 14 65.47 5.88 10.72
C GLY A 14 64.83 4.93 9.69
N LEU A 15 63.99 4.01 10.16
CA LEU A 15 63.09 3.26 9.29
C LEU A 15 62.04 4.23 8.70
N LEU A 16 62.26 4.63 7.45
CA LEU A 16 61.26 5.30 6.62
C LEU A 16 60.20 4.26 6.28
N LEU A 17 59.14 4.18 7.08
CA LEU A 17 57.91 3.51 6.70
C LEU A 17 57.28 4.34 5.57
N PRO A 18 56.87 3.71 4.45
CA PRO A 18 56.14 4.43 3.39
C PRO A 18 54.84 4.95 3.99
N PRO A 19 54.34 6.14 3.57
CA PRO A 19 53.05 6.61 4.05
C PRO A 19 52.00 5.60 3.60
N TRP A 20 51.32 4.99 4.58
CA TRP A 20 50.15 4.21 4.35
C TRP A 20 49.10 5.14 3.70
N GLN A 21 49.05 5.14 2.38
CA GLN A 21 47.92 5.68 1.65
C GLN A 21 46.72 4.80 1.99
N GLY A 22 46.13 5.07 3.14
CA GLY A 22 44.79 4.63 3.44
C GLY A 22 43.95 5.11 2.28
N ALA A 23 43.57 4.18 1.41
CA ALA A 23 42.55 4.40 0.42
C ALA A 23 41.31 4.84 1.17
N ALA A 24 41.13 6.14 1.31
CA ALA A 24 39.84 6.74 1.58
C ALA A 24 38.99 6.36 0.36
N GLN A 25 38.42 5.15 0.39
CA GLN A 25 37.25 4.84 -0.40
C GLN A 25 36.22 5.86 0.04
N THR A 26 36.17 6.97 -0.67
CA THR A 26 35.01 7.85 -0.67
C THR A 26 33.82 6.94 -0.95
N MET A 27 33.07 6.61 0.11
CA MET A 27 31.74 6.06 -0.03
C MET A 27 30.97 7.11 -0.83
N ARG A 28 30.93 6.93 -2.13
CA ARG A 28 30.02 7.68 -3.01
C ARG A 28 28.66 7.50 -2.36
N ALA A 29 28.11 8.59 -1.83
CA ALA A 29 26.80 8.61 -1.25
C ALA A 29 25.88 7.91 -2.24
N ARG A 30 25.37 6.73 -1.86
CA ARG A 30 24.48 5.93 -2.69
C ARG A 30 23.27 6.82 -2.92
N ARG A 31 23.06 7.27 -4.16
CA ARG A 31 21.91 8.10 -4.50
C ARG A 31 20.66 7.31 -4.15
N SER A 32 19.99 7.67 -3.07
CA SER A 32 18.65 7.17 -2.73
C SER A 32 17.63 7.98 -3.49
N SER A 33 16.73 7.33 -4.20
CA SER A 33 15.53 7.96 -4.75
C SER A 33 14.39 7.80 -3.74
N THR A 34 13.64 8.87 -3.50
CA THR A 34 12.45 8.84 -2.62
C THR A 34 11.23 8.99 -3.51
N LEU A 35 10.36 7.98 -3.50
CA LEU A 35 9.26 7.84 -4.44
C LEU A 35 7.95 7.51 -3.73
N ILE A 36 6.86 8.12 -4.17
CA ILE A 36 5.49 7.69 -3.85
C ILE A 36 4.81 7.06 -5.07
N TRP A 37 5.32 7.39 -6.25
CA TRP A 37 4.77 7.00 -7.52
C TRP A 37 5.89 6.79 -8.54
N GLN A 38 5.67 5.88 -9.46
CA GLN A 38 6.48 5.70 -10.67
C GLN A 38 5.56 5.52 -11.87
N ASN A 39 6.00 5.95 -13.04
CA ASN A 39 5.21 5.74 -14.25
C ASN A 39 5.02 4.24 -14.49
N PRO A 40 3.77 3.73 -14.54
CA PRO A 40 3.49 2.32 -14.74
C PRO A 40 3.78 1.84 -16.18
N GLY A 41 4.14 2.74 -17.09
CA GLY A 41 4.30 2.43 -18.51
C GLY A 41 2.97 2.33 -19.23
N VAL A 42 2.83 1.35 -20.11
CA VAL A 42 1.60 1.10 -20.87
C VAL A 42 0.61 0.35 -19.99
N VAL A 43 -0.34 1.07 -19.40
CA VAL A 43 -1.30 0.53 -18.42
C VAL A 43 -2.11 -0.64 -19.01
N SER A 44 -2.50 -0.57 -20.29
CA SER A 44 -3.26 -1.63 -20.96
C SER A 44 -2.48 -2.94 -21.18
N SER A 45 -1.16 -2.96 -20.93
CA SER A 45 -0.34 -4.16 -21.00
C SER A 45 -0.04 -4.79 -19.63
N LEU A 46 -0.52 -4.21 -18.54
CA LEU A 46 -0.29 -4.72 -17.20
C LEU A 46 -1.11 -5.98 -16.95
N ASP A 47 -0.50 -6.97 -16.31
CA ASP A 47 -1.17 -8.18 -15.83
C ASP A 47 -1.77 -7.91 -14.44
N LEU A 48 -3.09 -7.73 -14.37
CA LEU A 48 -3.79 -7.49 -13.11
C LEU A 48 -4.20 -8.80 -12.42
N PHE A 49 -4.04 -9.96 -13.04
CA PHE A 49 -4.25 -11.22 -12.34
C PHE A 49 -3.13 -11.46 -11.30
N TYR A 50 -1.88 -11.18 -11.66
CA TYR A 50 -0.75 -11.30 -10.74
C TYR A 50 -0.38 -9.97 -10.05
N GLY A 51 -0.73 -8.81 -10.64
CA GLY A 51 -0.49 -7.49 -10.07
C GLY A 51 1.00 -7.18 -9.88
N PRO A 52 1.44 -6.70 -8.70
CA PRO A 52 2.87 -6.41 -8.44
C PRO A 52 3.75 -7.66 -8.37
N GLY A 53 3.17 -8.85 -8.39
CA GLY A 53 3.84 -10.14 -8.44
C GLY A 53 3.98 -10.68 -9.86
N SER A 54 4.01 -11.99 -9.99
CA SER A 54 3.96 -12.74 -11.26
C SER A 54 3.59 -14.20 -10.99
N GLU A 55 3.27 -14.95 -12.02
CA GLU A 55 3.09 -16.40 -11.94
C GLU A 55 4.33 -17.11 -11.35
N ALA A 56 5.51 -16.77 -11.83
CA ALA A 56 6.77 -17.35 -11.36
C ALA A 56 7.08 -17.05 -9.87
N LEU A 57 6.50 -16.00 -9.32
CA LEU A 57 6.66 -15.60 -7.92
C LEU A 57 5.50 -16.05 -7.03
N ALA A 58 4.44 -16.63 -7.59
CA ALA A 58 3.28 -17.10 -6.83
C ALA A 58 3.68 -18.20 -5.83
N PRO A 59 3.04 -18.29 -4.66
CA PRO A 59 3.37 -19.30 -3.65
C PRO A 59 3.04 -20.72 -4.14
N GLU A 60 3.93 -21.68 -3.86
CA GLU A 60 3.85 -23.05 -4.35
C GLU A 60 3.70 -24.05 -3.20
N ALA A 61 2.66 -24.90 -3.27
CA ALA A 61 2.45 -25.97 -2.30
C ALA A 61 3.56 -27.06 -2.37
N PRO A 62 3.85 -27.77 -1.26
CA PRO A 62 3.17 -27.72 0.05
C PRO A 62 3.55 -26.49 0.89
N PHE A 63 2.59 -26.03 1.69
CA PHE A 63 2.79 -24.94 2.65
C PHE A 63 2.93 -25.49 4.04
N ARG A 64 4.05 -25.19 4.72
CA ARG A 64 4.32 -25.65 6.08
C ARG A 64 4.14 -24.50 7.08
N PHE A 65 3.33 -24.74 8.10
CA PHE A 65 3.11 -23.80 9.19
C PHE A 65 4.42 -23.50 9.93
N ILE A 66 4.67 -22.23 10.22
CA ILE A 66 5.82 -21.77 11.02
C ILE A 66 5.31 -21.33 12.40
N GLU A 67 4.54 -20.23 12.45
CA GLU A 67 4.08 -19.64 13.70
C GLU A 67 2.85 -18.75 13.49
N GLU A 68 2.06 -18.54 14.54
CA GLU A 68 1.02 -17.53 14.56
C GLU A 68 1.61 -16.12 14.70
N ASP A 69 1.12 -15.16 13.90
CA ASP A 69 1.38 -13.72 14.07
C ASP A 69 0.21 -13.07 14.81
N LYS A 70 0.41 -12.76 16.09
CA LYS A 70 -0.61 -12.16 16.96
C LYS A 70 -0.74 -10.65 16.81
N SER A 71 0.04 -10.01 15.94
CA SER A 71 -0.01 -8.57 15.71
C SER A 71 -1.29 -8.15 14.96
N GLY A 72 -1.79 -6.94 15.26
CA GLY A 72 -2.99 -6.39 14.63
C GLY A 72 -4.29 -7.13 15.01
N THR A 73 -5.36 -6.93 14.25
CA THR A 73 -6.71 -7.44 14.56
C THR A 73 -7.10 -8.70 13.77
N SER A 74 -6.63 -8.85 12.53
CA SER A 74 -6.96 -9.99 11.66
C SER A 74 -6.15 -11.23 12.06
N PRO A 75 -6.72 -12.46 11.97
CA PRO A 75 -5.97 -13.68 12.14
C PRO A 75 -4.83 -13.77 11.12
N LYS A 76 -3.62 -14.06 11.58
CA LYS A 76 -2.43 -14.14 10.73
C LYS A 76 -1.46 -15.20 11.23
N PHE A 77 -0.75 -15.81 10.30
CA PHE A 77 0.32 -16.76 10.59
C PHE A 77 1.37 -16.72 9.48
N LYS A 78 2.48 -17.39 9.70
CA LYS A 78 3.55 -17.54 8.72
C LYS A 78 3.60 -18.97 8.21
N VAL A 79 3.93 -19.11 6.93
CA VAL A 79 4.19 -20.41 6.31
C VAL A 79 5.46 -20.35 5.47
N ARG A 80 5.98 -21.53 5.16
CA ARG A 80 7.05 -21.72 4.18
C ARG A 80 6.52 -22.55 3.04
N ASP A 81 6.75 -22.11 1.80
CA ASP A 81 6.33 -22.82 0.60
C ASP A 81 7.34 -23.88 0.15
N ALA A 82 7.02 -24.62 -0.94
CA ALA A 82 7.89 -25.64 -1.53
C ALA A 82 9.26 -25.09 -1.95
N ARG A 83 9.34 -23.82 -2.34
CA ARG A 83 10.58 -23.12 -2.74
C ARG A 83 11.32 -22.49 -1.57
N ASN A 84 10.94 -22.82 -0.33
CA ASN A 84 11.51 -22.30 0.90
C ASN A 84 11.33 -20.78 1.10
N VAL A 85 10.36 -20.17 0.40
CA VAL A 85 9.97 -18.77 0.61
C VAL A 85 9.06 -18.65 1.83
N GLU A 86 9.31 -17.66 2.68
CA GLU A 86 8.44 -17.35 3.81
C GLU A 86 7.32 -16.39 3.39
N TRP A 87 6.10 -16.73 3.80
CA TRP A 87 4.89 -15.98 3.51
C TRP A 87 4.17 -15.60 4.81
N SER A 88 3.68 -14.36 4.86
CA SER A 88 2.69 -13.94 5.85
C SER A 88 1.30 -14.22 5.28
N VAL A 89 0.50 -15.00 6.01
CA VAL A 89 -0.85 -15.36 5.61
C VAL A 89 -1.86 -14.64 6.49
N LYS A 90 -2.72 -13.80 5.88
CA LYS A 90 -3.82 -13.09 6.54
C LYS A 90 -5.14 -13.76 6.15
N LEU A 91 -6.01 -14.00 7.13
CA LEU A 91 -7.31 -14.63 6.93
C LEU A 91 -8.44 -13.62 7.04
N GLY A 92 -9.56 -13.96 6.42
CA GLY A 92 -10.83 -13.27 6.60
C GLY A 92 -11.31 -12.48 5.38
N VAL A 93 -12.47 -11.86 5.53
CA VAL A 93 -13.19 -11.13 4.46
C VAL A 93 -12.34 -10.02 3.82
N GLU A 94 -11.47 -9.39 4.60
CA GLU A 94 -10.56 -8.35 4.10
C GLU A 94 -9.53 -8.88 3.10
N SER A 95 -9.13 -10.14 3.22
CA SER A 95 -8.07 -10.74 2.39
C SER A 95 -8.41 -10.73 0.90
N GLN A 96 -9.67 -10.93 0.57
CA GLN A 96 -10.20 -10.89 -0.80
C GLN A 96 -10.17 -9.46 -1.36
N ALA A 97 -10.77 -8.51 -0.65
CA ALA A 97 -10.82 -7.09 -1.04
C ALA A 97 -9.42 -6.47 -1.15
N GLU A 98 -8.54 -6.78 -0.20
CA GLU A 98 -7.17 -6.29 -0.19
C GLU A 98 -6.36 -6.79 -1.40
N THR A 99 -6.60 -8.02 -1.84
CA THR A 99 -5.95 -8.60 -3.02
C THR A 99 -6.29 -7.83 -4.29
N VAL A 100 -7.54 -7.41 -4.48
CA VAL A 100 -7.94 -6.55 -5.62
C VAL A 100 -7.37 -5.14 -5.46
N ALA A 101 -7.51 -4.55 -4.27
CA ALA A 101 -7.08 -3.18 -4.02
C ALA A 101 -5.58 -2.97 -4.27
N THR A 102 -4.73 -3.92 -3.87
CA THR A 102 -3.28 -3.86 -4.13
C THR A 102 -2.95 -3.83 -5.62
N ARG A 103 -3.69 -4.58 -6.44
CA ARG A 103 -3.51 -4.61 -7.90
C ARG A 103 -3.88 -3.29 -8.55
N LEU A 104 -5.01 -2.70 -8.17
CA LEU A 104 -5.46 -1.44 -8.72
C LEU A 104 -4.55 -0.26 -8.30
N VAL A 105 -4.08 -0.25 -7.07
CA VAL A 105 -3.09 0.73 -6.58
C VAL A 105 -1.78 0.60 -7.36
N TRP A 106 -1.27 -0.62 -7.51
CA TRP A 106 -0.05 -0.89 -8.26
C TRP A 106 -0.18 -0.52 -9.74
N ALA A 107 -1.29 -0.86 -10.39
CA ALA A 107 -1.52 -0.54 -11.80
C ALA A 107 -1.49 0.97 -12.08
N MET A 108 -1.78 1.78 -11.08
CA MET A 108 -1.68 3.24 -11.16
C MET A 108 -0.29 3.78 -10.83
N GLY A 109 0.73 2.91 -10.68
CA GLY A 109 2.11 3.30 -10.42
C GLY A 109 2.45 3.56 -8.96
N TYR A 110 1.55 3.27 -8.03
CA TYR A 110 1.81 3.41 -6.59
C TYR A 110 2.37 2.12 -6.00
N PHE A 111 3.07 2.24 -4.88
CA PHE A 111 3.66 1.10 -4.21
C PHE A 111 2.65 0.47 -3.25
N SER A 112 2.43 -0.83 -3.44
CA SER A 112 1.61 -1.71 -2.61
C SER A 112 2.32 -3.05 -2.43
N GLU A 113 1.77 -3.91 -1.58
CA GLU A 113 2.35 -5.23 -1.29
C GLU A 113 1.93 -6.25 -2.35
N GLU A 114 2.81 -7.21 -2.64
CA GLU A 114 2.43 -8.39 -3.43
C GLU A 114 1.40 -9.20 -2.63
N ALA A 115 0.37 -9.69 -3.31
CA ALA A 115 -0.69 -10.47 -2.68
C ALA A 115 -1.18 -11.58 -3.62
N TYR A 116 -1.29 -12.80 -3.06
CA TYR A 116 -1.88 -13.94 -3.72
C TYR A 116 -3.01 -14.50 -2.85
N TYR A 117 -4.16 -14.75 -3.44
CA TYR A 117 -5.34 -15.18 -2.68
C TYR A 117 -5.69 -16.63 -2.99
N PHE A 118 -6.03 -17.37 -1.94
CA PHE A 118 -6.58 -18.71 -1.99
C PHE A 118 -7.92 -18.74 -1.28
N SER A 119 -8.97 -19.14 -1.99
CA SER A 119 -10.28 -19.37 -1.38
C SER A 119 -10.23 -20.54 -0.37
N ARG A 120 -9.42 -21.56 -0.68
CA ARG A 120 -9.10 -22.71 0.19
C ARG A 120 -7.68 -23.17 -0.07
N VAL A 121 -6.95 -23.50 0.99
CA VAL A 121 -5.57 -23.98 0.90
C VAL A 121 -5.25 -24.88 2.09
N LEU A 122 -4.53 -25.98 1.84
CA LEU A 122 -4.05 -26.88 2.89
C LEU A 122 -2.71 -26.39 3.42
N ILE A 123 -2.59 -26.30 4.74
CA ILE A 123 -1.36 -25.94 5.44
C ILE A 123 -0.89 -27.15 6.25
N GLU A 124 0.27 -27.70 5.89
CA GLU A 124 0.88 -28.82 6.62
C GLU A 124 1.31 -28.40 8.01
N HIS A 125 1.17 -29.30 8.98
CA HIS A 125 1.54 -29.08 10.39
C HIS A 125 0.86 -27.84 11.00
N PHE A 126 -0.34 -27.52 10.51
CA PHE A 126 -1.12 -26.39 11.00
C PHE A 126 -1.37 -26.52 12.51
N LYS A 127 -1.22 -25.40 13.21
CA LYS A 127 -1.58 -25.32 14.63
C LYS A 127 -2.74 -24.35 14.77
N GLU A 128 -3.65 -24.69 15.67
CA GLU A 128 -4.78 -23.84 15.99
C GLU A 128 -4.32 -22.42 16.32
N LEU A 129 -4.99 -21.43 15.72
CA LEU A 129 -4.73 -20.04 15.99
C LEU A 129 -5.56 -19.54 17.16
N SER A 130 -5.05 -18.56 17.87
CA SER A 130 -5.74 -17.96 19.02
C SER A 130 -7.03 -17.21 18.63
N ARG A 131 -7.29 -17.01 17.33
CA ARG A 131 -8.46 -16.32 16.78
C ARG A 131 -8.72 -16.72 15.33
N GLY A 132 -9.98 -16.53 14.87
CA GLY A 132 -10.35 -16.82 13.48
C GLY A 132 -10.66 -18.28 13.23
N SER A 133 -11.20 -19.00 14.23
CA SER A 133 -11.61 -20.42 14.13
C SER A 133 -12.53 -20.72 12.96
N ASP A 134 -13.32 -19.73 12.52
CA ASP A 134 -14.22 -19.88 11.35
C ASP A 134 -13.49 -20.03 10.01
N PHE A 135 -12.18 -19.73 9.97
CA PHE A 135 -11.38 -19.75 8.73
C PHE A 135 -10.50 -20.99 8.58
N PHE A 136 -10.46 -21.89 9.53
CA PHE A 136 -9.65 -23.11 9.46
C PHE A 136 -10.34 -24.28 10.16
N ASP A 137 -9.89 -25.50 9.86
CA ASP A 137 -10.33 -26.71 10.52
C ASP A 137 -9.13 -27.55 11.01
N GLU A 138 -9.41 -28.63 11.74
CA GLU A 138 -8.39 -29.50 12.34
C GLU A 138 -7.51 -30.20 11.30
N SER A 139 -7.95 -30.31 10.04
CA SER A 139 -7.15 -30.89 8.95
C SER A 139 -6.07 -29.94 8.43
N GLY A 140 -6.06 -28.67 8.86
CA GLY A 140 -5.21 -27.62 8.33
C GLY A 140 -5.72 -27.00 7.04
N MET A 141 -6.98 -27.26 6.67
CA MET A 141 -7.64 -26.55 5.57
C MET A 141 -8.00 -25.16 6.00
N VAL A 142 -7.42 -24.16 5.31
CA VAL A 142 -7.61 -22.74 5.60
C VAL A 142 -8.42 -22.09 4.48
N ARG A 143 -9.31 -21.16 4.86
CA ARG A 143 -10.19 -20.43 3.92
C ARG A 143 -9.89 -18.94 3.93
N ALA A 144 -10.18 -18.26 2.81
CA ALA A 144 -10.03 -16.83 2.64
C ALA A 144 -8.61 -16.34 3.03
N ALA A 145 -7.58 -16.98 2.47
CA ALA A 145 -6.17 -16.78 2.80
C ALA A 145 -5.46 -15.89 1.77
N ARG A 146 -4.89 -14.76 2.23
CA ARG A 146 -4.02 -13.89 1.44
C ARG A 146 -2.57 -14.09 1.85
N PHE A 147 -1.76 -14.48 0.90
CA PHE A 147 -0.32 -14.70 1.04
C PHE A 147 0.45 -13.45 0.62
N GLU A 148 1.34 -12.96 1.46
CA GLU A 148 2.25 -11.85 1.23
C GLU A 148 3.70 -12.33 1.44
N PRO A 149 4.60 -12.19 0.43
CA PRO A 149 5.97 -12.70 0.55
C PRO A 149 6.80 -11.83 1.50
N ARG A 150 7.71 -12.48 2.22
CA ARG A 150 8.78 -11.81 2.96
C ARG A 150 10.01 -11.70 2.08
N ARG A 151 10.19 -10.54 1.44
CA ARG A 151 11.31 -10.28 0.52
C ARG A 151 12.53 -9.78 1.29
N SER A 152 13.69 -10.46 1.13
CA SER A 152 14.93 -10.13 1.82
C SER A 152 15.55 -8.78 1.40
N ASN A 153 15.21 -8.28 0.22
CA ASN A 153 15.68 -6.99 -0.29
C ASN A 153 14.74 -5.81 0.07
N VAL A 154 13.70 -6.04 0.88
CA VAL A 154 12.74 -5.03 1.32
C VAL A 154 12.77 -4.92 2.83
N GLU A 155 13.19 -3.78 3.34
CA GLU A 155 13.10 -3.44 4.77
C GLU A 155 11.90 -2.53 5.01
N ARG A 156 11.12 -2.82 6.03
CA ARG A 156 9.94 -2.03 6.44
C ARG A 156 10.36 -0.98 7.46
N GLY A 157 10.34 0.27 7.03
CA GLY A 157 10.62 1.43 7.86
C GLY A 157 9.38 1.98 8.56
N ASP A 158 9.41 3.27 8.88
CA ASP A 158 8.37 3.98 9.61
C ASP A 158 7.06 4.13 8.83
N ALA A 159 5.98 4.34 9.58
CA ALA A 159 4.69 4.71 9.00
C ALA A 159 4.68 6.18 8.59
N TRP A 160 4.13 6.48 7.41
CA TRP A 160 3.99 7.85 6.92
C TRP A 160 2.53 8.36 7.01
N ALA A 161 2.38 9.67 7.16
CA ALA A 161 1.08 10.31 7.31
C ALA A 161 0.68 11.09 6.06
N TRP A 162 -0.61 11.04 5.68
CA TRP A 162 -1.16 11.67 4.47
C TRP A 162 -0.90 13.17 4.36
N ARG A 163 -0.84 13.89 5.48
CA ARG A 163 -0.59 15.35 5.53
C ARG A 163 0.83 15.74 5.94
N HIS A 164 1.69 14.76 6.27
CA HIS A 164 3.07 14.99 6.69
C HIS A 164 3.98 13.99 5.98
N ASN A 165 4.34 14.30 4.75
CA ASN A 165 5.25 13.53 3.92
C ASN A 165 5.84 14.46 2.84
N PRO A 166 6.92 14.06 2.15
CA PRO A 166 7.60 14.90 1.14
C PRO A 166 6.76 15.24 -0.10
N PHE A 167 5.61 14.59 -0.31
CA PHE A 167 4.80 14.68 -1.53
C PHE A 167 3.53 15.51 -1.36
N VAL A 168 3.34 16.16 -0.20
CA VAL A 168 2.17 17.01 0.05
C VAL A 168 2.06 18.10 -1.03
N GLY A 169 0.87 18.24 -1.63
CA GLY A 169 0.59 19.16 -2.72
C GLY A 169 0.89 18.61 -4.12
N THR A 170 1.61 17.50 -4.24
CA THR A 170 1.91 16.91 -5.56
C THR A 170 0.68 16.23 -6.18
N ARG A 171 0.69 16.17 -7.50
CA ARG A 171 -0.32 15.47 -8.29
C ARG A 171 -0.37 13.97 -7.94
N GLU A 172 0.79 13.39 -7.69
CA GLU A 172 0.95 11.97 -7.40
C GLU A 172 0.31 11.60 -6.04
N LEU A 173 0.56 12.36 -4.98
CA LEU A 173 -0.09 12.11 -3.69
C LEU A 173 -1.61 12.33 -3.78
N ASN A 174 -2.06 13.39 -4.46
CA ASN A 174 -3.49 13.65 -4.63
C ASN A 174 -4.16 12.56 -5.48
N GLY A 175 -3.48 12.04 -6.51
CA GLY A 175 -3.94 10.87 -7.28
C GLY A 175 -4.10 9.63 -6.40
N LEU A 176 -3.15 9.33 -5.52
CA LEU A 176 -3.28 8.22 -4.57
C LEU A 176 -4.49 8.40 -3.64
N ARG A 177 -4.73 9.63 -3.15
CA ARG A 177 -5.91 9.94 -2.32
C ARG A 177 -7.22 9.67 -3.09
N VAL A 178 -7.28 10.05 -4.37
CA VAL A 178 -8.43 9.74 -5.24
C VAL A 178 -8.60 8.24 -5.43
N VAL A 179 -7.52 7.48 -5.61
CA VAL A 179 -7.58 6.01 -5.70
C VAL A 179 -8.13 5.41 -4.41
N MET A 180 -7.70 5.88 -3.23
CA MET A 180 -8.26 5.41 -1.96
C MET A 180 -9.78 5.66 -1.87
N MET A 181 -10.24 6.83 -2.30
CA MET A 181 -11.68 7.15 -2.33
C MET A 181 -12.44 6.37 -3.40
N LEU A 182 -11.84 6.15 -4.57
CA LEU A 182 -12.40 5.30 -5.64
C LEU A 182 -12.75 3.90 -5.13
N LEU A 183 -11.86 3.33 -4.31
CA LEU A 183 -11.99 2.00 -3.71
C LEU A 183 -12.86 2.01 -2.44
N ASN A 184 -13.36 3.15 -2.00
CA ASN A 184 -14.01 3.33 -0.69
C ASN A 184 -13.17 2.83 0.49
N ASN A 185 -11.85 3.01 0.44
CA ASN A 185 -10.98 2.65 1.56
C ASN A 185 -11.20 3.63 2.72
N TRP A 186 -11.94 3.21 3.74
CA TRP A 186 -12.25 4.05 4.89
C TRP A 186 -11.24 3.95 6.06
N ASP A 187 -10.22 3.08 5.96
CA ASP A 187 -9.21 2.94 7.01
C ASP A 187 -7.87 3.61 6.67
N VAL A 188 -7.94 4.83 6.17
CA VAL A 188 -6.78 5.66 5.74
C VAL A 188 -6.00 6.24 6.93
N LYS A 189 -5.57 5.39 7.85
CA LYS A 189 -4.76 5.79 9.01
C LYS A 189 -3.25 5.68 8.72
N LYS A 190 -2.43 6.47 9.45
CA LYS A 190 -0.97 6.46 9.33
C LYS A 190 -0.38 5.04 9.43
N SER A 191 -0.90 4.20 10.33
CA SER A 191 -0.38 2.83 10.54
C SER A 191 -0.58 1.89 9.36
N ASN A 192 -1.42 2.24 8.39
CA ASN A 192 -1.66 1.48 7.16
C ASN A 192 -0.78 1.95 5.99
N ASN A 193 0.19 2.80 6.27
CA ASN A 193 1.17 3.28 5.31
C ASN A 193 2.57 2.94 5.80
N ARG A 194 3.49 2.60 4.88
CA ARG A 194 4.88 2.26 5.21
C ARG A 194 5.86 2.92 4.28
N VAL A 195 6.99 3.35 4.83
CA VAL A 195 8.19 3.62 4.07
C VAL A 195 8.91 2.28 3.90
N LEU A 196 9.17 1.89 2.64
CA LEU A 196 9.91 0.69 2.31
C LEU A 196 11.29 1.10 1.80
N LEU A 197 12.33 0.48 2.35
CA LEU A 197 13.69 0.60 1.86
C LEU A 197 13.96 -0.60 0.97
N VAL A 198 14.02 -0.38 -0.34
CA VAL A 198 14.18 -1.44 -1.32
C VAL A 198 15.60 -1.44 -1.85
N THR A 199 16.33 -2.51 -1.58
CA THR A 199 17.67 -2.71 -2.15
C THR A 199 17.55 -3.16 -3.60
N MET A 200 17.96 -2.28 -4.50
CA MET A 200 18.00 -2.47 -5.95
C MET A 200 19.35 -3.04 -6.39
N PRO A 201 19.49 -3.54 -7.63
CA PRO A 201 20.77 -3.92 -8.18
C PRO A 201 21.83 -2.83 -8.01
N GLN A 202 23.10 -3.25 -7.89
CA GLN A 202 24.24 -2.37 -7.58
C GLN A 202 24.14 -1.70 -6.20
N SER A 203 23.38 -2.28 -5.28
CA SER A 203 23.19 -1.80 -3.91
C SER A 203 22.65 -0.36 -3.81
N ARG A 204 21.93 0.11 -4.84
CA ARG A 204 21.16 1.35 -4.78
C ARG A 204 19.95 1.14 -3.86
N ILE A 205 19.63 2.10 -3.02
CA ILE A 205 18.45 2.06 -2.16
C ILE A 205 17.38 2.97 -2.75
N GLU A 206 16.17 2.43 -2.91
CA GLU A 206 14.97 3.21 -3.17
C GLU A 206 14.12 3.30 -1.91
N VAL A 207 13.73 4.54 -1.57
CA VAL A 207 12.81 4.83 -0.46
C VAL A 207 11.42 4.96 -1.03
N ARG A 208 10.57 3.95 -0.85
CA ARG A 208 9.22 3.88 -1.41
C ARG A 208 8.17 4.17 -0.35
N TYR A 209 7.31 5.14 -0.61
CA TYR A 209 6.15 5.44 0.23
C TYR A 209 4.98 4.58 -0.24
N ALA A 210 4.76 3.46 0.44
CA ALA A 210 3.76 2.46 0.10
C ALA A 210 2.50 2.59 0.96
N VAL A 211 1.35 2.22 0.40
CA VAL A 211 0.13 1.93 1.14
C VAL A 211 0.02 0.43 1.36
N THR A 212 -0.29 0.06 2.60
CA THR A 212 -0.44 -1.31 3.06
C THR A 212 -1.80 -1.47 3.72
N ASP A 213 -2.23 -2.66 4.04
CA ASP A 213 -3.51 -2.93 4.72
C ASP A 213 -4.71 -2.26 4.02
N LEU A 214 -4.94 -2.65 2.77
CA LEU A 214 -6.01 -2.15 1.90
C LEU A 214 -7.33 -2.93 2.06
N GLY A 215 -7.49 -3.72 3.13
CA GLY A 215 -8.65 -4.60 3.31
C GLY A 215 -9.97 -3.89 3.62
N ALA A 216 -9.93 -2.64 4.05
CA ALA A 216 -11.13 -1.84 4.32
C ALA A 216 -11.69 -1.15 3.06
N THR A 217 -11.80 -1.90 1.96
CA THR A 217 -12.22 -1.44 0.63
C THR A 217 -13.47 -2.17 0.13
N PHE A 218 -13.98 -1.73 -1.01
CA PHE A 218 -15.08 -2.37 -1.74
C PHE A 218 -16.36 -2.56 -0.93
N GLY A 219 -16.72 -1.54 -0.17
CA GLY A 219 -17.97 -1.45 0.56
C GLY A 219 -18.40 0.00 0.67
N ARG A 220 -18.94 0.39 1.81
CA ARG A 220 -19.41 1.75 2.09
C ARG A 220 -18.49 2.45 3.10
N ALA A 221 -17.93 3.61 2.70
CA ALA A 221 -17.09 4.41 3.56
C ALA A 221 -17.88 5.24 4.58
N SER A 222 -19.12 5.63 4.25
CA SER A 222 -19.99 6.45 5.08
C SER A 222 -21.40 5.84 5.19
N GLY A 223 -22.07 6.09 6.33
CA GLY A 223 -23.44 5.63 6.51
C GLY A 223 -24.12 6.27 7.72
N LEU A 224 -25.47 6.39 7.66
CA LEU A 224 -26.30 6.67 8.83
C LEU A 224 -26.26 5.45 9.76
N GLY A 225 -25.99 5.68 11.03
CA GLY A 225 -26.03 4.62 12.04
C GLY A 225 -24.76 3.76 12.13
N GLY A 226 -23.61 4.21 11.62
CA GLY A 226 -22.32 3.50 11.78
C GLY A 226 -22.08 2.37 10.78
N GLY A 227 -22.91 2.29 9.74
CA GLY A 227 -22.87 1.22 8.74
C GLY A 227 -21.74 1.37 7.72
N ARG A 228 -20.47 1.28 8.15
CA ARG A 228 -19.36 1.02 7.23
C ARG A 228 -19.36 -0.45 6.89
N SER A 229 -19.14 -0.75 5.62
CA SER A 229 -18.91 -2.11 5.16
C SER A 229 -17.59 -2.22 4.43
N LYS A 230 -17.15 -3.43 4.21
CA LYS A 230 -15.98 -3.79 3.43
C LYS A 230 -16.28 -5.08 2.68
N ASN A 231 -15.77 -5.21 1.49
CA ASN A 231 -16.04 -6.38 0.63
C ASN A 231 -17.55 -6.67 0.50
N ASP A 232 -18.31 -5.61 0.23
CA ASP A 232 -19.76 -5.66 0.10
C ASP A 232 -20.15 -5.00 -1.22
N VAL A 233 -20.58 -5.80 -2.17
CA VAL A 233 -20.84 -5.37 -3.55
C VAL A 233 -22.06 -4.45 -3.64
N GLU A 234 -23.11 -4.71 -2.88
CA GLU A 234 -24.35 -3.91 -2.91
C GLU A 234 -24.07 -2.51 -2.35
N ASP A 235 -23.40 -2.44 -1.21
CA ASP A 235 -22.98 -1.20 -0.61
C ASP A 235 -22.00 -0.40 -1.49
N PHE A 236 -21.09 -1.08 -2.19
CA PHE A 236 -20.15 -0.42 -3.09
C PHE A 236 -20.84 0.17 -4.31
N VAL A 237 -21.76 -0.57 -4.92
CA VAL A 237 -22.52 -0.15 -6.11
C VAL A 237 -23.49 0.99 -5.77
N ALA A 238 -24.16 0.92 -4.61
CA ALA A 238 -25.10 1.94 -4.18
C ALA A 238 -24.42 3.27 -3.79
N ASN A 239 -23.10 3.26 -3.54
CA ASN A 239 -22.39 4.45 -3.07
C ASN A 239 -22.01 5.37 -4.24
N ARG A 240 -22.52 6.62 -4.22
CA ARG A 240 -22.11 7.68 -5.14
C ARG A 240 -20.64 8.02 -4.94
N PHE A 241 -19.98 8.57 -5.97
CA PHE A 241 -18.56 8.86 -5.91
C PHE A 241 -18.26 10.36 -5.96
N VAL A 242 -18.34 11.02 -7.10
CA VAL A 242 -18.15 12.46 -7.20
C VAL A 242 -19.40 13.18 -6.72
N LYS A 243 -19.25 14.14 -5.79
CA LYS A 243 -20.32 14.97 -5.25
C LYS A 243 -20.47 16.27 -6.03
N GLY A 244 -19.34 16.91 -6.36
CA GLY A 244 -19.33 18.16 -7.10
C GLY A 244 -17.92 18.77 -7.17
N ILE A 245 -17.86 19.93 -7.80
CA ILE A 245 -16.67 20.78 -7.90
C ILE A 245 -16.97 22.07 -7.13
N ASN A 246 -16.04 22.45 -6.25
CA ASN A 246 -16.13 23.67 -5.45
C ASN A 246 -15.62 24.89 -6.24
N ASP A 247 -15.97 26.09 -5.77
CA ASP A 247 -15.55 27.36 -6.37
C ASP A 247 -14.02 27.54 -6.45
N ASP A 248 -13.28 26.91 -5.55
CA ASP A 248 -11.81 26.91 -5.52
C ASP A 248 -11.18 25.88 -6.46
N SER A 249 -11.98 25.27 -7.37
CA SER A 249 -11.56 24.21 -8.29
C SER A 249 -11.02 22.95 -7.59
N THR A 250 -11.53 22.64 -6.41
CA THR A 250 -11.35 21.33 -5.76
C THR A 250 -12.55 20.41 -5.99
N VAL A 251 -12.35 19.10 -5.89
CA VAL A 251 -13.40 18.08 -6.05
C VAL A 251 -13.86 17.59 -4.70
N ASP A 252 -15.19 17.61 -4.49
CA ASP A 252 -15.85 16.92 -3.39
C ASP A 252 -16.24 15.51 -3.79
N PHE A 253 -15.98 14.55 -2.91
CA PHE A 253 -16.36 13.14 -3.07
C PHE A 253 -17.39 12.73 -2.00
N HIS A 254 -18.22 11.73 -2.32
CA HIS A 254 -19.10 11.08 -1.35
C HIS A 254 -18.30 10.10 -0.46
N TYR A 255 -17.33 10.66 0.26
CA TYR A 255 -16.41 9.92 1.11
C TYR A 255 -16.42 10.40 2.56
N ASP A 256 -17.41 11.22 2.95
CA ASP A 256 -17.55 11.76 4.30
C ASP A 256 -17.73 10.61 5.30
N MET A 257 -16.66 10.26 6.00
CA MET A 257 -16.69 9.21 7.04
C MET A 257 -17.42 9.69 8.31
N THR A 258 -17.60 11.01 8.45
CA THR A 258 -18.40 11.61 9.54
C THR A 258 -19.38 12.60 8.93
N PRO A 259 -20.68 12.26 8.84
CA PRO A 259 -21.68 13.21 8.38
C PRO A 259 -21.70 14.46 9.25
N LYS A 260 -21.62 15.66 8.63
CA LYS A 260 -21.57 16.96 9.32
C LYS A 260 -22.73 17.16 10.30
N ARG A 261 -23.91 16.57 10.06
CA ARG A 261 -25.08 16.60 10.94
C ARG A 261 -24.90 15.89 12.29
N PHE A 262 -23.85 15.09 12.46
CA PHE A 262 -23.52 14.45 13.71
C PHE A 262 -22.48 15.21 14.53
N GLY A 263 -22.21 16.48 14.19
CA GLY A 263 -21.32 17.34 14.95
C GLY A 263 -21.67 17.44 16.45
N PHE A 264 -22.97 17.27 16.81
CA PHE A 264 -23.39 17.21 18.21
C PHE A 264 -22.82 16.00 18.97
N LEU A 265 -22.47 14.90 18.28
CA LEU A 265 -21.81 13.75 18.89
C LEU A 265 -20.35 14.04 19.26
N ALA A 266 -19.78 15.14 18.77
CA ALA A 266 -18.45 15.59 19.18
C ALA A 266 -18.40 15.87 20.70
N ALA A 267 -19.51 16.29 21.31
CA ALA A 267 -19.62 16.51 22.74
C ALA A 267 -19.63 15.18 23.53
N ALA A 268 -20.21 14.10 22.95
CA ALA A 268 -20.33 12.82 23.62
C ALA A 268 -19.07 11.94 23.48
N TYR A 269 -18.38 12.01 22.33
CA TYR A 269 -17.17 11.21 22.03
C TYR A 269 -16.09 12.01 21.30
N PRO A 270 -15.50 13.04 21.95
CA PRO A 270 -14.56 13.96 21.31
C PRO A 270 -13.35 13.30 20.64
N PRO A 271 -12.66 12.31 21.28
CA PRO A 271 -11.47 11.71 20.66
C PRO A 271 -11.75 10.94 19.37
N ALA A 272 -12.88 10.21 19.33
CA ALA A 272 -13.28 9.44 18.16
C ALA A 272 -13.70 10.38 17.01
N PHE A 273 -14.42 11.45 17.31
CA PHE A 273 -14.82 12.47 16.35
C PHE A 273 -13.60 13.19 15.74
N ILE A 274 -12.65 13.65 16.57
CA ILE A 274 -11.42 14.30 16.12
C ILE A 274 -10.59 13.37 15.25
N LYS A 275 -10.46 12.09 15.64
CA LYS A 275 -9.73 11.09 14.85
C LYS A 275 -10.38 10.89 13.48
N GLN A 276 -11.70 10.86 13.42
CA GLN A 276 -12.43 10.71 12.18
C GLN A 276 -12.31 11.94 11.28
N GLN A 277 -12.49 13.16 11.84
CA GLN A 277 -12.33 14.41 11.12
C GLN A 277 -10.91 14.58 10.53
N LYS A 278 -9.86 14.09 11.24
CA LYS A 278 -8.49 14.06 10.68
C LYS A 278 -8.38 13.17 9.45
N LYS A 279 -9.13 12.08 9.36
CA LYS A 279 -9.17 11.21 8.18
C LYS A 279 -9.92 11.89 7.02
N ASP A 280 -11.07 12.49 7.29
CA ASP A 280 -11.84 13.22 6.28
C ASP A 280 -11.00 14.37 5.70
N ASN A 281 -10.35 15.16 6.55
CA ASN A 281 -9.43 16.21 6.13
C ASN A 281 -8.22 15.69 5.34
N ALA A 282 -7.78 14.45 5.58
CA ALA A 282 -6.69 13.85 4.81
C ALA A 282 -7.08 13.56 3.36
N MET A 283 -8.36 13.47 3.05
CA MET A 283 -8.93 13.13 1.73
C MET A 283 -9.67 14.30 1.07
N SER A 284 -9.63 15.53 1.65
CA SER A 284 -10.23 16.75 1.12
C SER A 284 -9.25 17.59 0.28
N ASP A 285 -9.74 18.67 -0.30
CA ASP A 285 -8.95 19.72 -1.00
C ASP A 285 -8.13 19.15 -2.18
N ILE A 286 -8.74 18.31 -3.00
CA ILE A 286 -8.07 17.70 -4.16
C ILE A 286 -8.37 18.56 -5.40
N PRO A 287 -7.33 19.17 -6.03
CA PRO A 287 -7.53 19.93 -7.26
C PRO A 287 -8.16 19.09 -8.38
N VAL A 288 -9.09 19.66 -9.12
CA VAL A 288 -9.79 19.04 -10.27
C VAL A 288 -8.77 18.43 -11.25
N ILE A 289 -7.69 19.18 -11.57
CA ILE A 289 -6.65 18.72 -12.50
C ILE A 289 -5.93 17.45 -12.02
N HIS A 290 -5.72 17.30 -10.71
CA HIS A 290 -5.08 16.12 -10.14
C HIS A 290 -6.04 14.92 -10.13
N ALA A 291 -7.31 15.14 -9.78
CA ALA A 291 -8.34 14.11 -9.83
C ALA A 291 -8.58 13.62 -11.27
N ARG A 292 -8.65 14.56 -12.23
CA ARG A 292 -8.78 14.21 -13.64
C ARG A 292 -7.55 13.47 -14.17
N TRP A 293 -6.34 13.89 -13.78
CA TRP A 293 -5.10 13.21 -14.18
C TRP A 293 -5.13 11.71 -13.82
N ILE A 294 -5.43 11.38 -12.57
CA ILE A 294 -5.49 9.97 -12.18
C ILE A 294 -6.68 9.25 -12.82
N GLY A 295 -7.79 9.95 -13.04
CA GLY A 295 -8.94 9.43 -13.81
C GLY A 295 -8.57 9.02 -15.23
N LEU A 296 -7.72 9.80 -15.91
CA LEU A 296 -7.22 9.48 -17.25
C LEU A 296 -6.22 8.30 -17.23
N GLN A 297 -5.45 8.11 -16.15
CA GLN A 297 -4.62 6.91 -15.99
C GLN A 297 -5.49 5.67 -15.77
N LEU A 298 -6.47 5.74 -14.87
CA LEU A 298 -7.43 4.67 -14.59
C LEU A 298 -8.25 4.28 -15.83
N ALA A 299 -8.59 5.22 -16.68
CA ALA A 299 -9.36 4.98 -17.91
C ALA A 299 -8.61 4.13 -18.94
N GLN A 300 -7.28 3.99 -18.83
CA GLN A 300 -6.49 3.12 -19.71
C GLN A 300 -6.63 1.63 -19.34
N LEU A 301 -7.13 1.31 -18.13
CA LEU A 301 -7.43 -0.07 -17.75
C LEU A 301 -8.61 -0.57 -18.61
N THR A 302 -8.49 -1.76 -19.12
CA THR A 302 -9.60 -2.45 -19.80
C THR A 302 -10.54 -3.11 -18.79
N ASP A 303 -11.79 -3.39 -19.19
CA ASP A 303 -12.72 -4.14 -18.33
C ASP A 303 -12.22 -5.56 -18.04
N HIS A 304 -11.50 -6.16 -18.99
CA HIS A 304 -10.83 -7.46 -18.79
C HIS A 304 -9.80 -7.40 -17.67
N GLN A 305 -8.90 -6.41 -17.68
CA GLN A 305 -7.91 -6.23 -16.61
C GLN A 305 -8.55 -5.98 -15.24
N LEU A 306 -9.62 -5.16 -15.20
CA LEU A 306 -10.38 -4.98 -13.96
C LEU A 306 -10.97 -6.30 -13.48
N HIS A 307 -11.58 -7.09 -14.39
CA HIS A 307 -12.13 -8.40 -14.07
C HIS A 307 -11.05 -9.38 -13.59
N ASP A 308 -9.86 -9.39 -14.21
CA ASP A 308 -8.73 -10.22 -13.80
C ASP A 308 -8.30 -9.95 -12.35
N ALA A 309 -8.31 -8.67 -11.93
CA ALA A 309 -7.99 -8.33 -10.54
C ALA A 309 -8.98 -8.97 -9.54
N PHE A 310 -10.29 -9.02 -9.87
CA PHE A 310 -11.30 -9.70 -9.04
C PHE A 310 -11.19 -11.22 -9.14
N SER A 311 -10.94 -11.76 -10.32
CA SER A 311 -10.73 -13.21 -10.54
C SER A 311 -9.54 -13.73 -9.73
N ALA A 312 -8.44 -12.96 -9.66
CA ALA A 312 -7.27 -13.29 -8.85
C ALA A 312 -7.55 -13.36 -7.34
N ALA A 313 -8.65 -12.76 -6.90
CA ALA A 313 -9.14 -12.83 -5.53
C ALA A 313 -10.34 -13.80 -5.38
N ALA A 314 -10.58 -14.65 -6.40
CA ALA A 314 -11.63 -15.65 -6.43
C ALA A 314 -13.04 -15.09 -6.16
N TYR A 315 -13.34 -13.88 -6.66
CA TYR A 315 -14.72 -13.41 -6.70
C TYR A 315 -15.54 -14.22 -7.73
N ASP A 316 -16.79 -14.45 -7.44
CA ASP A 316 -17.72 -14.99 -8.42
C ASP A 316 -17.94 -13.97 -9.56
N ASP A 317 -18.34 -14.48 -10.74
CA ASP A 317 -18.45 -13.69 -11.95
C ASP A 317 -19.51 -12.56 -11.83
N TRP A 318 -20.58 -12.77 -11.08
CA TRP A 318 -21.60 -11.75 -10.87
C TRP A 318 -21.03 -10.57 -10.03
N SER A 319 -20.42 -10.88 -8.87
CA SER A 319 -19.82 -9.86 -8.02
C SER A 319 -18.71 -9.10 -8.76
N ALA A 320 -17.83 -9.82 -9.49
CA ALA A 320 -16.77 -9.19 -10.27
C ALA A 320 -17.34 -8.20 -11.30
N LYS A 321 -18.36 -8.58 -12.08
CA LYS A 321 -19.02 -7.71 -13.05
C LYS A 321 -19.63 -6.47 -12.42
N MET A 322 -20.28 -6.62 -11.27
CA MET A 322 -20.88 -5.50 -10.54
C MET A 322 -19.83 -4.49 -10.07
N TYR A 323 -18.72 -4.98 -9.48
CA TYR A 323 -17.61 -4.12 -9.09
C TYR A 323 -16.95 -3.43 -10.28
N VAL A 324 -16.69 -4.15 -11.37
CA VAL A 324 -16.11 -3.58 -12.60
C VAL A 324 -16.98 -2.48 -13.16
N SER A 325 -18.30 -2.71 -13.25
CA SER A 325 -19.27 -1.70 -13.71
C SER A 325 -19.25 -0.44 -12.85
N ALA A 326 -19.27 -0.60 -11.52
CA ALA A 326 -19.22 0.52 -10.59
C ALA A 326 -17.89 1.29 -10.68
N LEU A 327 -16.75 0.58 -10.76
CA LEU A 327 -15.44 1.20 -10.96
C LEU A 327 -15.40 1.99 -12.28
N ARG A 328 -15.90 1.41 -13.38
CA ARG A 328 -15.97 2.09 -14.68
C ARG A 328 -16.79 3.37 -14.62
N GLN A 329 -17.95 3.33 -13.95
CA GLN A 329 -18.78 4.52 -13.77
C GLN A 329 -18.03 5.61 -12.99
N ARG A 330 -17.31 5.27 -11.91
CA ARG A 330 -16.53 6.21 -11.11
C ARG A 330 -15.34 6.79 -11.90
N ILE A 331 -14.65 5.95 -12.67
CA ILE A 331 -13.56 6.36 -13.56
C ILE A 331 -14.07 7.37 -14.60
N ASN A 332 -15.22 7.11 -15.20
CA ASN A 332 -15.84 8.03 -16.18
C ASN A 332 -16.18 9.38 -15.53
N GLN A 333 -16.66 9.42 -14.28
CA GLN A 333 -16.86 10.67 -13.55
C GLN A 333 -15.56 11.47 -13.41
N LEU A 334 -14.43 10.82 -13.09
CA LEU A 334 -13.13 11.49 -12.99
C LEU A 334 -12.65 12.07 -14.32
N THR A 335 -12.82 11.33 -15.43
CA THR A 335 -12.37 11.80 -16.76
C THR A 335 -13.17 13.00 -17.25
N GLN A 336 -14.42 13.14 -16.81
CA GLN A 336 -15.33 14.22 -17.20
C GLN A 336 -15.16 15.49 -16.36
N LEU A 337 -14.35 15.47 -15.29
CA LEU A 337 -14.10 16.65 -14.46
C LEU A 337 -13.49 17.78 -15.31
N ARG A 338 -14.03 19.00 -15.16
CA ARG A 338 -13.56 20.20 -15.83
C ARG A 338 -13.38 21.31 -14.81
N GLU A 339 -12.30 22.10 -14.94
CA GLU A 339 -12.14 23.29 -14.13
C GLU A 339 -13.27 24.30 -14.38
N ILE A 340 -13.71 24.96 -13.33
CA ILE A 340 -14.63 26.09 -13.44
C ILE A 340 -13.81 27.25 -14.03
N ARG A 341 -14.04 27.55 -15.30
CA ARG A 341 -13.48 28.76 -15.92
C ARG A 341 -14.34 29.93 -15.48
N TYR A 342 -13.87 30.74 -14.56
CA TYR A 342 -14.44 32.07 -14.39
C TYR A 342 -14.14 32.86 -15.66
N ALA A 343 -15.20 33.26 -16.39
CA ALA A 343 -15.07 34.26 -17.41
C ALA A 343 -14.48 35.52 -16.74
N ALA A 344 -13.28 35.93 -17.17
CA ALA A 344 -12.71 37.18 -16.69
C ALA A 344 -13.79 38.26 -16.90
N LYS A 345 -14.26 38.88 -15.81
CA LYS A 345 -15.11 40.05 -15.93
C LYS A 345 -14.24 41.14 -16.56
N SER A 346 -14.45 41.36 -17.87
CA SER A 346 -13.92 42.49 -18.63
C SER A 346 -14.45 43.81 -18.07
#